data_81f0df061a94bfa96da17ac9e1efa8b2
#
_entry.id   81f0df061a94bfa96da17ac9e1efa8b2
#
_cell.length_a   1.000
_cell.length_b   1.000
_cell.length_c   1.000
_cell.angle_alpha   90.00
_cell.angle_beta   90.00
_cell.angle_gamma   90.00
#
_symmetry.space_group_name_H-M   'P 1'
#
loop_
_entity.id
_entity.type
_entity.pdbx_description
1 polymer ?
#
loop_
_entity_poly.entity_id
_entity_poly.type
_entity_poly.pdbx_seq_one_letter_code
_entity_poly.pdbx_strand_id
1 'polypeptide(L)'
;MTSSLTKSFDDFCNAQGCYEINKENIFKLFDFVAMNIKTIMDKAVSDLFDKFTMYDKKNTNHTEGWKTNSAFKVNKRVILPAFVTCGYSNYYHMNYHRTSEYNDIEKVMCYLSGFPYENLIHYNSYKRQEYTEEDWQNMHLEGLINQVAVGDQSWNDSKFFRFRCFKKGTLHIEFKDEQLWAAFNLAVCKGKNMIGA
;
A
#
# COMPACT_ATOMS: atom_id res chain seq x y z
N MET A 1 1.89 7.50 -7.46
CA MET A 1 1.64 8.67 -6.58
C MET A 1 2.56 9.86 -6.87
N THR A 2 3.86 9.67 -6.95
CA THR A 2 4.85 10.77 -7.11
C THR A 2 4.62 11.64 -8.34
N SER A 3 4.39 11.08 -9.54
CA SER A 3 4.33 11.89 -10.78
C SER A 3 3.16 12.87 -10.85
N SER A 4 1.98 12.51 -10.34
CA SER A 4 0.80 13.40 -10.38
C SER A 4 0.88 14.50 -9.32
N LEU A 5 1.43 14.19 -8.15
CA LEU A 5 1.64 15.16 -7.09
C LEU A 5 2.73 16.16 -7.48
N THR A 6 3.83 15.67 -8.05
CA THR A 6 4.93 16.48 -8.55
C THR A 6 4.41 17.44 -9.63
N LYS A 7 3.64 16.95 -10.60
CA LYS A 7 3.07 17.81 -11.64
C LYS A 7 2.14 18.89 -11.06
N SER A 8 1.22 18.52 -10.17
CA SER A 8 0.31 19.50 -9.54
C SER A 8 1.08 20.52 -8.70
N PHE A 9 2.18 20.11 -8.07
CA PHE A 9 3.06 20.99 -7.32
C PHE A 9 3.84 21.92 -8.26
N ASP A 10 4.41 21.40 -9.35
CA ASP A 10 5.11 22.22 -10.36
C ASP A 10 4.17 23.25 -10.99
N ASP A 11 2.94 22.84 -11.34
CA ASP A 11 1.91 23.73 -11.86
C ASP A 11 1.55 24.83 -10.84
N PHE A 12 1.44 24.49 -9.56
CA PHE A 12 1.21 25.45 -8.47
C PHE A 12 2.40 26.41 -8.31
N CYS A 13 3.63 25.91 -8.28
CA CYS A 13 4.84 26.73 -8.16
C CYS A 13 4.98 27.68 -9.35
N ASN A 14 4.69 27.21 -10.56
CA ASN A 14 4.70 28.03 -11.78
C ASN A 14 3.65 29.14 -11.72
N ALA A 15 2.43 28.84 -11.27
CA ALA A 15 1.35 29.80 -11.17
C ALA A 15 1.58 30.87 -10.10
N GLN A 16 2.27 30.52 -9.00
CA GLN A 16 2.53 31.41 -7.86
C GLN A 16 3.91 32.08 -7.90
N GLY A 17 4.78 31.75 -8.86
CA GLY A 17 6.16 32.24 -8.91
C GLY A 17 7.03 31.78 -7.74
N CYS A 18 6.74 30.61 -7.18
CA CYS A 18 7.39 30.08 -5.96
C CYS A 18 8.68 29.31 -6.25
N TYR A 19 9.63 29.91 -6.97
CA TYR A 19 10.89 29.23 -7.35
C TYR A 19 11.96 29.30 -6.26
N GLU A 20 11.81 30.18 -5.28
CA GLU A 20 12.79 30.34 -4.21
C GLU A 20 12.34 29.66 -2.94
N ILE A 21 13.27 28.98 -2.28
CA ILE A 21 13.04 28.41 -0.93
C ILE A 21 13.13 29.55 0.07
N ASN A 22 11.99 30.17 0.34
CA ASN A 22 11.83 31.17 1.39
C ASN A 22 10.63 30.81 2.28
N LYS A 23 10.54 31.46 3.44
CA LYS A 23 9.52 31.16 4.45
C LYS A 23 8.09 31.28 3.89
N GLU A 24 7.82 32.28 3.09
CA GLU A 24 6.50 32.55 2.52
C GLU A 24 6.09 31.42 1.53
N ASN A 25 7.00 31.01 0.66
CA ASN A 25 6.76 29.93 -0.29
C ASN A 25 6.60 28.57 0.39
N ILE A 26 7.29 28.33 1.49
CA ILE A 26 7.11 27.15 2.33
C ILE A 26 5.68 27.12 2.91
N PHE A 27 5.17 28.24 3.45
CA PHE A 27 3.79 28.28 3.94
C PHE A 27 2.76 28.09 2.83
N LYS A 28 2.95 28.70 1.66
CA LYS A 28 2.07 28.46 0.49
C LYS A 28 2.04 26.98 0.09
N LEU A 29 3.18 26.30 0.17
CA LEU A 29 3.25 24.86 -0.06
C LEU A 29 2.45 24.07 0.97
N PHE A 30 2.58 24.37 2.26
CA PHE A 30 1.81 23.72 3.31
C PHE A 30 0.31 23.90 3.11
N ASP A 31 -0.12 25.13 2.81
CA ASP A 31 -1.52 25.43 2.52
C ASP A 31 -2.03 24.65 1.30
N PHE A 32 -1.24 24.59 0.24
CA PHE A 32 -1.59 23.80 -0.94
C PHE A 32 -1.74 22.29 -0.61
N VAL A 33 -0.81 21.71 0.13
CA VAL A 33 -0.88 20.29 0.55
C VAL A 33 -2.08 20.09 1.46
N ALA A 34 -2.30 20.94 2.44
CA ALA A 34 -3.42 20.82 3.38
C ALA A 34 -4.79 20.89 2.66
N MET A 35 -4.93 21.79 1.70
CA MET A 35 -6.16 21.94 0.90
C MET A 35 -6.42 20.73 -0.03
N ASN A 36 -5.35 20.07 -0.49
CA ASN A 36 -5.45 19.00 -1.49
C ASN A 36 -5.28 17.61 -0.92
N ILE A 37 -4.97 17.44 0.37
CA ILE A 37 -4.63 16.15 0.97
C ILE A 37 -5.73 15.10 0.73
N LYS A 38 -6.98 15.49 0.87
CA LYS A 38 -8.10 14.58 0.64
C LYS A 38 -8.13 14.09 -0.82
N THR A 39 -8.04 15.00 -1.78
CA THR A 39 -8.03 14.65 -3.21
C THR A 39 -6.85 13.75 -3.58
N ILE A 40 -5.69 14.03 -2.98
CA ILE A 40 -4.47 13.24 -3.16
C ILE A 40 -4.68 11.82 -2.62
N MET A 41 -5.27 11.69 -1.43
CA MET A 41 -5.50 10.41 -0.80
C MET A 41 -6.63 9.61 -1.48
N ASP A 42 -7.72 10.28 -1.87
CA ASP A 42 -8.80 9.65 -2.64
C ASP A 42 -8.28 9.07 -3.97
N LYS A 43 -7.37 9.80 -4.63
CA LYS A 43 -6.68 9.30 -5.82
C LYS A 43 -5.77 8.11 -5.50
N ALA A 44 -5.01 8.16 -4.41
CA ALA A 44 -4.15 7.05 -3.99
C ALA A 44 -4.96 5.77 -3.72
N VAL A 45 -6.11 5.89 -3.08
CA VAL A 45 -7.05 4.77 -2.85
C VAL A 45 -7.53 4.21 -4.18
N SER A 46 -7.92 5.07 -5.13
CA SER A 46 -8.36 4.66 -6.47
C SER A 46 -7.25 3.96 -7.26
N ASP A 47 -6.04 4.51 -7.25
CA ASP A 47 -4.88 3.93 -7.94
C ASP A 47 -4.52 2.55 -7.37
N LEU A 48 -4.59 2.39 -6.04
CA LEU A 48 -4.37 1.10 -5.38
C LEU A 48 -5.45 0.07 -5.73
N PHE A 49 -6.71 0.50 -5.80
CA PHE A 49 -7.80 -0.37 -6.24
C PHE A 49 -7.56 -0.86 -7.67
N ASP A 50 -7.19 0.04 -8.58
CA ASP A 50 -6.89 -0.33 -9.96
C ASP A 50 -5.73 -1.32 -10.06
N LYS A 51 -4.71 -1.17 -9.21
CA LYS A 51 -3.62 -2.16 -9.10
C LYS A 51 -4.13 -3.51 -8.61
N PHE A 52 -4.95 -3.54 -7.58
CA PHE A 52 -5.49 -4.79 -7.03
C PHE A 52 -6.42 -5.52 -8.01
N THR A 53 -7.15 -4.78 -8.85
CA THR A 53 -8.07 -5.34 -9.85
C THR A 53 -7.42 -5.57 -11.22
N MET A 54 -6.26 -4.99 -11.50
CA MET A 54 -5.58 -5.11 -12.79
C MET A 54 -5.24 -6.57 -13.15
N TYR A 55 -4.92 -7.38 -12.15
CA TYR A 55 -4.56 -8.78 -12.35
C TYR A 55 -5.76 -9.66 -12.71
N ASP A 56 -6.98 -9.25 -12.36
CA ASP A 56 -8.21 -9.92 -12.80
C ASP A 56 -8.39 -9.82 -14.32
N LYS A 57 -8.13 -8.65 -14.90
CA LYS A 57 -8.25 -8.39 -16.34
C LYS A 57 -7.20 -9.13 -17.20
N LYS A 58 -6.04 -9.42 -16.62
CA LYS A 58 -4.92 -10.10 -17.28
C LYS A 58 -4.88 -11.60 -17.01
N ASN A 59 -5.74 -12.09 -16.14
CA ASN A 59 -5.73 -13.49 -15.73
C ASN A 59 -6.40 -14.34 -16.81
N THR A 60 -5.59 -14.82 -17.75
CA THR A 60 -6.02 -15.77 -18.81
C THR A 60 -6.28 -17.18 -18.26
N ASN A 61 -5.91 -17.48 -17.02
CA ASN A 61 -6.18 -18.74 -16.36
C ASN A 61 -7.54 -18.69 -15.66
N HIS A 62 -8.54 -19.25 -16.28
CA HIS A 62 -9.92 -19.34 -15.81
C HIS A 62 -10.15 -20.30 -14.62
N THR A 63 -9.14 -20.57 -13.81
CA THR A 63 -9.30 -21.37 -12.59
C THR A 63 -10.03 -20.57 -11.53
N GLU A 64 -11.20 -21.02 -11.08
CA GLU A 64 -12.07 -20.34 -10.12
C GLU A 64 -11.33 -19.92 -8.83
N GLY A 65 -10.34 -20.66 -8.39
CA GLY A 65 -9.51 -20.33 -7.22
C GLY A 65 -8.58 -19.11 -7.38
N TRP A 66 -8.43 -18.55 -8.59
CA TRP A 66 -7.56 -17.40 -8.89
C TRP A 66 -8.34 -16.09 -9.11
N LYS A 67 -9.67 -16.16 -9.17
CA LYS A 67 -10.51 -14.97 -9.25
C LYS A 67 -10.64 -14.33 -7.87
N THR A 68 -9.63 -13.56 -7.47
CA THR A 68 -9.64 -12.91 -6.15
C THR A 68 -10.27 -11.53 -6.16
N ASN A 69 -10.44 -10.91 -7.35
CA ASN A 69 -10.96 -9.56 -7.44
C ASN A 69 -11.93 -9.43 -8.63
N SER A 70 -12.95 -8.61 -8.49
CA SER A 70 -13.82 -8.19 -9.59
C SER A 70 -13.45 -6.76 -10.03
N ALA A 71 -13.91 -6.34 -11.21
CA ALA A 71 -13.72 -4.97 -11.68
C ALA A 71 -14.39 -3.91 -10.76
N PHE A 72 -15.29 -4.35 -9.88
CA PHE A 72 -16.11 -3.48 -9.03
C PHE A 72 -15.82 -3.63 -7.54
N LYS A 73 -15.09 -4.66 -7.13
CA LYS A 73 -14.83 -4.95 -5.72
C LYS A 73 -13.52 -5.72 -5.57
N VAL A 74 -12.68 -5.25 -4.67
CA VAL A 74 -11.54 -6.03 -4.19
C VAL A 74 -12.02 -7.04 -3.16
N ASN A 75 -11.70 -8.31 -3.35
CA ASN A 75 -11.99 -9.35 -2.39
C ASN A 75 -11.15 -9.19 -1.12
N LYS A 76 -11.57 -9.86 -0.05
CA LYS A 76 -10.81 -9.82 1.22
C LYS A 76 -9.38 -10.33 1.05
N ARG A 77 -9.17 -11.29 0.15
CA ARG A 77 -7.85 -11.78 -0.25
C ARG A 77 -7.43 -11.21 -1.59
N VAL A 78 -6.19 -10.70 -1.64
CA VAL A 78 -5.54 -10.17 -2.85
C VAL A 78 -4.27 -10.95 -3.13
N ILE A 79 -4.02 -11.27 -4.39
CA ILE A 79 -2.82 -11.95 -4.86
C ILE A 79 -1.97 -10.94 -5.62
N LEU A 80 -0.74 -10.75 -5.17
CA LEU A 80 0.21 -9.78 -5.72
C LEU A 80 1.39 -10.53 -6.36
N PRO A 81 1.42 -10.70 -7.68
CA PRO A 81 2.51 -11.38 -8.37
C PRO A 81 3.77 -10.51 -8.42
N ALA A 82 4.94 -11.15 -8.35
CA ALA A 82 6.26 -10.52 -8.37
C ALA A 82 6.49 -9.49 -7.24
N PHE A 83 5.88 -9.72 -6.07
CA PHE A 83 6.05 -8.86 -4.89
C PHE A 83 7.17 -9.33 -3.96
N VAL A 84 7.46 -10.60 -3.93
CA VAL A 84 8.54 -11.15 -3.10
C VAL A 84 9.58 -11.86 -3.97
N THR A 85 10.79 -11.96 -3.47
CA THR A 85 11.89 -12.71 -4.07
C THR A 85 12.45 -13.69 -3.06
N CYS A 86 12.99 -14.81 -3.52
CA CYS A 86 13.79 -15.74 -2.74
C CYS A 86 15.16 -15.80 -3.44
N GLY A 87 16.12 -15.02 -2.96
CA GLY A 87 17.49 -15.03 -3.47
C GLY A 87 18.34 -16.12 -2.82
N TYR A 88 19.60 -15.83 -2.57
CA TYR A 88 20.56 -16.72 -1.87
C TYR A 88 20.30 -16.85 -0.36
N SER A 89 19.35 -16.07 0.16
CA SER A 89 18.94 -16.10 1.57
C SER A 89 17.94 -17.22 1.82
N ASN A 90 17.92 -17.74 3.05
CA ASN A 90 16.89 -18.67 3.50
C ASN A 90 15.54 -17.98 3.82
N TYR A 91 15.45 -16.68 3.60
CA TYR A 91 14.28 -15.86 3.87
C TYR A 91 13.76 -15.18 2.60
N TYR A 92 12.47 -14.88 2.58
CA TYR A 92 11.91 -14.05 1.54
C TYR A 92 12.37 -12.60 1.71
N HIS A 93 12.44 -11.90 0.59
CA HIS A 93 12.71 -10.45 0.55
C HIS A 93 11.66 -9.77 -0.29
N MET A 94 11.37 -8.53 0.07
CA MET A 94 10.56 -7.67 -0.78
C MET A 94 11.27 -7.48 -2.13
N ASN A 95 10.50 -7.52 -3.22
CA ASN A 95 11.01 -7.13 -4.52
C ASN A 95 11.23 -5.61 -4.54
N TYR A 96 12.49 -5.16 -4.61
CA TYR A 96 12.83 -3.74 -4.55
C TYR A 96 12.20 -2.91 -5.68
N HIS A 97 11.89 -3.50 -6.83
CA HIS A 97 11.15 -2.83 -7.90
C HIS A 97 9.69 -2.51 -7.54
N ARG A 98 9.19 -3.07 -6.44
CA ARG A 98 7.84 -2.88 -5.91
C ARG A 98 7.79 -2.02 -4.66
N THR A 99 8.90 -1.41 -4.23
CA THR A 99 8.97 -0.62 -2.99
C THR A 99 7.90 0.47 -2.92
N SER A 100 7.71 1.22 -4.02
CA SER A 100 6.66 2.25 -4.06
C SER A 100 5.26 1.67 -3.86
N GLU A 101 5.00 0.47 -4.38
CA GLU A 101 3.70 -0.19 -4.27
C GLU A 101 3.43 -0.68 -2.84
N TYR A 102 4.44 -1.20 -2.13
CA TYR A 102 4.35 -1.54 -0.71
C TYR A 102 4.00 -0.31 0.12
N ASN A 103 4.76 0.78 -0.09
CA ASN A 103 4.52 2.03 0.61
C ASN A 103 3.12 2.60 0.32
N ASP A 104 2.64 2.51 -0.92
CA ASP A 104 1.31 2.96 -1.30
C ASP A 104 0.22 2.12 -0.61
N ILE A 105 0.40 0.80 -0.51
CA ILE A 105 -0.52 -0.08 0.22
C ILE A 105 -0.63 0.35 1.68
N GLU A 106 0.50 0.49 2.37
CA GLU A 106 0.51 0.83 3.79
C GLU A 106 -0.02 2.25 4.05
N LYS A 107 0.37 3.24 3.24
CA LYS A 107 -0.14 4.62 3.37
C LYS A 107 -1.64 4.72 3.18
N VAL A 108 -2.20 4.00 2.19
CA VAL A 108 -3.65 3.97 1.98
C VAL A 108 -4.37 3.31 3.15
N MET A 109 -3.82 2.21 3.69
CA MET A 109 -4.42 1.55 4.86
C MET A 109 -4.34 2.42 6.11
N CYS A 110 -3.22 3.09 6.34
CA CYS A 110 -3.06 4.07 7.42
C CYS A 110 -4.09 5.20 7.31
N TYR A 111 -4.23 5.78 6.12
CA TYR A 111 -5.22 6.83 5.88
C TYR A 111 -6.66 6.38 6.17
N LEU A 112 -7.06 5.22 5.67
CA LEU A 112 -8.42 4.71 5.84
C LEU A 112 -8.74 4.26 7.25
N SER A 113 -7.73 3.79 8.00
CA SER A 113 -7.88 3.36 9.41
C SER A 113 -7.68 4.50 10.40
N GLY A 114 -7.19 5.67 9.97
CA GLY A 114 -6.80 6.76 10.87
C GLY A 114 -5.52 6.47 11.67
N PHE A 115 -4.74 5.44 11.32
CA PHE A 115 -3.47 5.13 11.97
C PHE A 115 -2.35 5.98 11.36
N PRO A 116 -1.54 6.71 12.17
CA PRO A 116 -0.44 7.52 11.66
C PRO A 116 0.63 6.64 10.98
N TYR A 117 1.00 6.98 9.74
CA TYR A 117 1.97 6.20 8.96
C TYR A 117 3.36 6.18 9.62
N GLU A 118 3.74 7.27 10.30
CA GLU A 118 4.98 7.41 11.04
C GLU A 118 5.09 6.49 12.26
N ASN A 119 3.98 5.90 12.70
CA ASN A 119 3.96 4.91 13.78
C ASN A 119 4.24 3.48 13.27
N LEU A 120 4.36 3.28 11.96
CA LEU A 120 4.90 2.03 11.42
C LEU A 120 6.40 1.97 11.63
N ILE A 121 6.91 0.82 12.06
CA ILE A 121 8.29 0.63 12.47
C ILE A 121 9.10 -0.03 11.35
N HIS A 122 10.21 0.59 10.97
CA HIS A 122 11.17 -0.04 10.06
C HIS A 122 11.98 -1.10 10.78
N TYR A 123 12.03 -2.30 10.20
CA TYR A 123 12.82 -3.38 10.76
C TYR A 123 14.33 -3.06 10.71
N ASN A 124 14.98 -3.24 11.84
CA ASN A 124 16.43 -3.16 11.97
C ASN A 124 16.96 -4.45 12.61
N SER A 125 17.74 -5.22 11.87
CA SER A 125 18.27 -6.51 12.32
C SER A 125 19.10 -6.42 13.60
N TYR A 126 19.81 -5.31 13.83
CA TYR A 126 20.61 -5.08 15.04
C TYR A 126 19.73 -4.89 16.30
N LYS A 127 18.46 -4.50 16.11
CA LYS A 127 17.53 -4.28 17.22
C LYS A 127 16.51 -5.41 17.38
N ARG A 128 16.67 -6.52 16.69
CA ARG A 128 15.68 -7.60 16.67
C ARG A 128 15.23 -8.09 18.04
N GLN A 129 16.17 -8.16 19.01
CA GLN A 129 15.89 -8.64 20.37
C GLN A 129 15.25 -7.56 21.27
N GLU A 130 15.23 -6.32 20.83
CA GLU A 130 14.70 -5.17 21.56
C GLU A 130 13.22 -4.92 21.23
N TYR A 131 12.71 -5.48 20.11
CA TYR A 131 11.33 -5.27 19.69
C TYR A 131 10.35 -5.95 20.62
N THR A 132 9.38 -5.17 21.10
CA THR A 132 8.23 -5.67 21.86
C THR A 132 7.21 -6.32 20.91
N GLU A 133 6.20 -6.99 21.49
CA GLU A 133 5.08 -7.55 20.72
C GLU A 133 4.31 -6.46 19.97
N GLU A 134 4.16 -5.29 20.57
CA GLU A 134 3.53 -4.12 19.94
C GLU A 134 4.36 -3.60 18.75
N ASP A 135 5.69 -3.56 18.87
CA ASP A 135 6.58 -3.17 17.78
C ASP A 135 6.42 -4.12 16.58
N TRP A 136 6.34 -5.43 16.82
CA TRP A 136 6.11 -6.41 15.77
C TRP A 136 4.75 -6.22 15.08
N GLN A 137 3.70 -5.88 15.83
CA GLN A 137 2.36 -5.61 15.28
C GLN A 137 2.33 -4.35 14.41
N ASN A 138 3.17 -3.36 14.73
CA ASN A 138 3.27 -2.09 14.01
C ASN A 138 4.42 -2.07 12.98
N MET A 139 5.07 -3.20 12.74
CA MET A 139 6.18 -3.25 11.78
C MET A 139 5.69 -3.15 10.34
N HIS A 140 6.46 -2.45 9.49
CA HIS A 140 6.25 -2.41 8.05
C HIS A 140 6.20 -3.83 7.46
N LEU A 141 5.32 -4.04 6.50
CA LEU A 141 5.13 -5.33 5.83
C LEU A 141 6.44 -5.88 5.24
N GLU A 142 7.31 -5.00 4.73
CA GLU A 142 8.64 -5.36 4.25
C GLU A 142 9.48 -6.04 5.33
N GLY A 143 9.55 -5.45 6.52
CA GLY A 143 10.31 -5.99 7.65
C GLY A 143 9.81 -7.36 8.09
N LEU A 144 8.49 -7.56 8.07
CA LEU A 144 7.87 -8.83 8.39
C LEU A 144 8.13 -9.90 7.32
N ILE A 145 8.06 -9.56 6.03
CA ILE A 145 8.37 -10.48 4.93
C ILE A 145 9.81 -11.00 5.05
N ASN A 146 10.74 -10.14 5.45
CA ASN A 146 12.15 -10.51 5.62
C ASN A 146 12.40 -11.50 6.79
N GLN A 147 11.37 -11.82 7.59
CA GLN A 147 11.42 -12.84 8.66
C GLN A 147 10.82 -14.19 8.23
N VAL A 148 10.16 -14.27 7.08
CA VAL A 148 9.50 -15.50 6.62
C VAL A 148 10.51 -16.40 5.91
N ALA A 149 10.68 -17.62 6.41
CA ALA A 149 11.57 -18.60 5.80
C ALA A 149 11.05 -19.03 4.41
N VAL A 150 11.99 -19.22 3.47
CA VAL A 150 11.64 -19.67 2.12
C VAL A 150 11.04 -21.07 2.17
N GLY A 151 9.80 -21.20 1.72
CA GLY A 151 9.04 -22.46 1.74
C GLY A 151 8.03 -22.53 2.88
N ASP A 152 8.10 -21.64 3.86
CA ASP A 152 7.03 -21.49 4.84
C ASP A 152 5.79 -20.89 4.14
N GLN A 153 4.68 -21.61 4.26
CA GLN A 153 3.38 -21.22 3.70
C GLN A 153 2.36 -20.89 4.78
N SER A 154 2.80 -20.71 6.02
CA SER A 154 1.93 -20.27 7.10
C SER A 154 1.46 -18.83 6.85
N TRP A 155 0.34 -18.48 7.48
CA TRP A 155 -0.12 -17.11 7.53
C TRP A 155 0.66 -16.34 8.60
N ASN A 156 1.19 -15.20 8.21
CA ASN A 156 1.86 -14.25 9.09
C ASN A 156 0.99 -13.00 9.23
N ASP A 157 1.08 -12.32 10.35
CA ASP A 157 0.30 -11.12 10.65
C ASP A 157 1.12 -9.86 10.44
N SER A 158 0.50 -8.83 9.85
CA SER A 158 0.97 -7.45 9.84
C SER A 158 -0.09 -6.54 10.45
N LYS A 159 0.12 -5.23 10.50
CA LYS A 159 -0.84 -4.28 11.05
C LYS A 159 -2.24 -4.43 10.44
N PHE A 160 -2.33 -4.45 9.12
CA PHE A 160 -3.60 -4.40 8.38
C PHE A 160 -3.99 -5.73 7.75
N PHE A 161 -3.01 -6.58 7.53
CA PHE A 161 -3.19 -7.81 6.77
C PHE A 161 -2.63 -9.02 7.52
N ARG A 162 -3.16 -10.19 7.23
CA ARG A 162 -2.38 -11.40 7.27
C ARG A 162 -1.82 -11.68 5.88
N PHE A 163 -0.62 -12.23 5.79
CA PHE A 163 0.06 -12.43 4.52
C PHE A 163 0.78 -13.78 4.45
N ARG A 164 1.07 -14.19 3.21
CA ARG A 164 1.76 -15.45 2.91
C ARG A 164 2.63 -15.25 1.68
N CYS A 165 3.87 -15.74 1.74
CA CYS A 165 4.85 -15.66 0.66
C CYS A 165 4.94 -16.98 -0.10
N PHE A 166 5.21 -16.92 -1.41
CA PHE A 166 5.37 -18.10 -2.26
C PHE A 166 6.65 -18.02 -3.10
N LYS A 167 7.32 -19.17 -3.29
CA LYS A 167 8.57 -19.29 -4.08
C LYS A 167 8.47 -18.74 -5.50
N LYS A 168 7.27 -18.68 -6.07
CA LYS A 168 7.02 -18.07 -7.40
C LYS A 168 7.08 -16.54 -7.40
N GLY A 169 7.45 -15.92 -6.27
CA GLY A 169 7.50 -14.47 -6.13
C GLY A 169 6.15 -13.82 -5.81
N THR A 170 5.14 -14.62 -5.46
CA THR A 170 3.78 -14.12 -5.20
C THR A 170 3.60 -13.85 -3.71
N LEU A 171 3.01 -12.71 -3.38
CA LEU A 171 2.53 -12.36 -2.05
C LEU A 171 1.01 -12.43 -2.03
N HIS A 172 0.46 -13.20 -1.10
CA HIS A 172 -0.96 -13.16 -0.79
C HIS A 172 -1.16 -12.30 0.46
N ILE A 173 -2.06 -11.33 0.38
CA ILE A 173 -2.49 -10.54 1.53
C ILE A 173 -3.99 -10.75 1.74
N GLU A 174 -4.43 -10.71 2.99
CA GLU A 174 -5.84 -10.79 3.35
C GLU A 174 -6.14 -9.76 4.44
N PHE A 175 -7.14 -8.92 4.22
CA PHE A 175 -7.56 -7.91 5.18
C PHE A 175 -7.95 -8.57 6.52
N LYS A 176 -7.39 -8.10 7.61
CA LYS A 176 -7.73 -8.56 8.97
C LYS A 176 -9.03 -7.95 9.45
N ASP A 177 -9.25 -6.69 9.13
CA ASP A 177 -10.39 -5.90 9.56
C ASP A 177 -11.44 -5.79 8.45
N GLU A 178 -12.65 -6.25 8.74
CA GLU A 178 -13.83 -6.17 7.85
C GLU A 178 -14.25 -4.72 7.58
N GLN A 179 -14.12 -3.85 8.58
CA GLN A 179 -14.50 -2.44 8.46
C GLN A 179 -13.52 -1.71 7.54
N LEU A 180 -12.21 -1.95 7.71
CA LEU A 180 -11.19 -1.39 6.84
C LEU A 180 -11.35 -1.87 5.39
N TRP A 181 -11.61 -3.17 5.19
CA TRP A 181 -11.90 -3.72 3.87
C TRP A 181 -13.15 -3.10 3.24
N ALA A 182 -14.23 -2.95 4.00
CA ALA A 182 -15.45 -2.29 3.54
C ALA A 182 -15.20 -0.81 3.21
N ALA A 183 -14.46 -0.09 4.07
CA ALA A 183 -14.09 1.31 3.86
C ALA A 183 -13.26 1.50 2.58
N PHE A 184 -12.29 0.61 2.32
CA PHE A 184 -11.50 0.64 1.10
C PHE A 184 -12.38 0.52 -0.16
N ASN A 185 -13.27 -0.47 -0.21
CA ASN A 185 -14.17 -0.65 -1.35
C ASN A 185 -15.16 0.52 -1.51
N LEU A 186 -15.71 1.03 -0.40
CA LEU A 186 -16.65 2.15 -0.41
C LEU A 186 -15.99 3.46 -0.91
N ALA A 187 -14.76 3.74 -0.47
CA ALA A 187 -14.03 4.92 -0.89
C ALA A 187 -13.82 4.95 -2.40
N VAL A 188 -13.51 3.78 -3.00
CA VAL A 188 -13.37 3.66 -4.45
C VAL A 188 -14.70 3.83 -5.17
N CYS A 189 -15.77 3.20 -4.67
CA CYS A 189 -17.09 3.35 -5.28
C CYS A 189 -17.55 4.81 -5.35
N LYS A 190 -17.28 5.58 -4.29
CA LYS A 190 -17.56 7.02 -4.26
C LYS A 190 -16.69 7.80 -5.26
N GLY A 191 -15.39 7.52 -5.28
CA GLY A 191 -14.44 8.22 -6.15
C GLY A 191 -14.63 7.93 -7.64
N LYS A 192 -15.17 6.77 -8.00
CA LYS A 192 -15.43 6.37 -9.40
C LYS A 192 -16.89 6.52 -9.84
N ASN A 193 -17.74 7.14 -9.01
CA ASN A 193 -19.20 7.26 -9.27
C ASN A 193 -19.84 5.90 -9.63
N MET A 194 -19.35 4.82 -9.03
CA MET A 194 -19.87 3.46 -9.27
C MET A 194 -21.16 3.15 -8.49
N ILE A 195 -21.53 4.01 -7.55
CA ILE A 195 -22.82 3.97 -6.89
C ILE A 195 -23.71 4.84 -7.76
N GLY A 196 -24.56 4.19 -8.54
CA GLY A 196 -25.63 4.88 -9.25
C GLY A 196 -26.45 5.69 -8.24
N ALA A 197 -26.71 6.92 -8.62
CA ALA A 197 -27.58 7.83 -7.87
C ALA A 197 -28.99 7.23 -7.72
#